data_d146f483f3b72560da0fe72160a4ad67
#
_entry.id   d146f483f3b72560da0fe72160a4ad67
#
_cell.length_a   1.000
_cell.length_b   1.000
_cell.length_c   1.000
_cell.angle_alpha   90.00
_cell.angle_beta   90.00
_cell.angle_gamma   90.00
#
_symmetry.space_group_name_H-M   'P 1'
#
loop_
_entity.id
_entity.type
_entity.pdbx_description
1 polymer ?
#
loop_
_entity_poly.entity_id
_entity_poly.type
_entity_poly.pdbx_seq_one_letter_code
_entity_poly.pdbx_strand_id
1 'polypeptide(L)'
;LIPAEPVESKYDLIRKAHSENAEKFFENVLRKKNIIPLHGAFARLWLNRELPEANLLLHQVQQAIIAHEKGEGEMTIEIASSEHVKWQMRTWNRLYQLFHDKSLFYPGRLDTKAQAMIEEMFWLYVSKMSRYERAGLDHVWSIHGSENHEMMHYSNALLALQALKNSPKYKGRILPDGRDIKTHYEAWNTYYKEYCVSRAKYGLLVEVFSAYGPSYTLPEIMNMRDLSEDEVLRERMDKLLHLIWADWAVGQLNGVRGGGRTRIYKEDPENIRQLTQWGSGDRWRTMSKVLLNESEWWSPRQVPNHPIQGMAFVMATTEYRLPNIIMDIAVDIEGRGEYTYVARRISKQKQMLAKNIPVKHAPWYALDPEDPRMIGYDYCTPDYVMGSLLIDPTLPRVSSHLYQEGQDLLEGYPALTSQNRYHGIVFASGVNARVVPQCEGIANGKTYGEQQAVQHKNVLLVQRHAKAKTTGDMRVIWGGKGMRSRLTEHSGWL
;
A
#
# COMPACT_ATOMS: atom_id res chain seq x y z
N LEU A 1 -39.77 22.87 24.64
CA LEU A 1 -39.24 21.76 23.87
C LEU A 1 -37.73 21.85 23.96
N ILE A 2 -37.09 21.00 24.77
CA ILE A 2 -35.66 20.79 24.79
C ILE A 2 -35.34 20.11 23.47
N PRO A 3 -34.42 20.61 22.62
CA PRO A 3 -33.99 19.90 21.43
C PRO A 3 -33.46 18.53 21.89
N ALA A 4 -33.99 17.45 21.33
CA ALA A 4 -33.40 16.14 21.55
C ALA A 4 -31.93 16.20 21.11
N GLU A 5 -30.99 15.73 21.94
CA GLU A 5 -29.60 15.60 21.55
C GLU A 5 -29.54 14.80 20.25
N PRO A 6 -28.75 15.20 19.27
CA PRO A 6 -28.65 14.44 18.02
C PRO A 6 -28.16 13.03 18.36
N VAL A 7 -28.93 12.03 17.96
CA VAL A 7 -28.55 10.62 18.13
C VAL A 7 -27.25 10.38 17.38
N GLU A 8 -26.18 10.09 18.12
CA GLU A 8 -24.85 9.80 17.56
C GLU A 8 -24.97 8.63 16.57
N SER A 9 -24.58 8.82 15.32
CA SER A 9 -24.69 7.77 14.31
C SER A 9 -23.72 6.62 14.59
N LYS A 10 -24.02 5.40 14.08
CA LYS A 10 -23.09 4.25 14.16
C LYS A 10 -21.68 4.58 13.63
N TYR A 11 -21.59 5.50 12.69
CA TYR A 11 -20.32 5.94 12.07
C TYR A 11 -19.53 6.89 12.98
N ASP A 12 -20.21 7.72 13.75
CA ASP A 12 -19.55 8.61 14.70
C ASP A 12 -18.98 7.80 15.86
N LEU A 13 -19.67 6.76 16.30
CA LEU A 13 -19.15 5.79 17.28
C LEU A 13 -17.88 5.10 16.76
N ILE A 14 -17.87 4.66 15.50
CA ILE A 14 -16.67 4.08 14.87
C ILE A 14 -15.50 5.07 14.90
N ARG A 15 -15.74 6.36 14.56
CA ARG A 15 -14.69 7.37 14.56
C ARG A 15 -14.16 7.68 15.96
N LYS A 16 -15.05 7.80 16.93
CA LYS A 16 -14.71 8.11 18.33
C LYS A 16 -13.85 7.02 18.95
N ALA A 17 -14.23 5.76 18.76
CA ALA A 17 -13.49 4.63 19.30
C ALA A 17 -12.09 4.46 18.68
N HIS A 18 -11.78 5.12 17.54
CA HIS A 18 -10.45 5.05 16.95
C HIS A 18 -9.36 5.60 17.88
N SER A 19 -9.59 6.74 18.51
CA SER A 19 -8.61 7.36 19.42
C SER A 19 -8.35 6.49 20.65
N GLU A 20 -9.39 5.90 21.22
CA GLU A 20 -9.30 4.98 22.36
C GLU A 20 -8.53 3.69 21.99
N ASN A 21 -8.77 3.17 20.79
CA ASN A 21 -8.08 1.98 20.31
C ASN A 21 -6.63 2.28 19.93
N ALA A 22 -6.33 3.48 19.44
CA ALA A 22 -4.95 3.93 19.21
C ALA A 22 -4.16 3.97 20.53
N GLU A 23 -4.76 4.51 21.60
CA GLU A 23 -4.14 4.49 22.94
C GLU A 23 -3.86 3.06 23.41
N LYS A 24 -4.87 2.18 23.34
CA LYS A 24 -4.72 0.76 23.67
C LYS A 24 -3.63 0.07 22.84
N PHE A 25 -3.53 0.41 21.56
CA PHE A 25 -2.46 -0.12 20.69
C PHE A 25 -1.08 0.27 21.20
N PHE A 26 -0.84 1.54 21.53
CA PHE A 26 0.46 1.98 22.05
C PHE A 26 0.77 1.42 23.44
N GLU A 27 -0.21 1.27 24.30
CA GLU A 27 -0.05 0.53 25.56
C GLU A 27 0.40 -0.91 25.31
N ASN A 28 -0.19 -1.59 24.33
CA ASN A 28 0.19 -2.94 23.95
C ASN A 28 1.61 -2.99 23.33
N VAL A 29 2.03 -1.95 22.61
CA VAL A 29 3.42 -1.83 22.13
C VAL A 29 4.36 -1.84 23.33
N LEU A 30 4.09 -1.04 24.36
CA LEU A 30 4.97 -0.95 25.55
C LEU A 30 4.98 -2.21 26.42
N ARG A 31 3.90 -3.02 26.41
CA ARG A 31 3.83 -4.30 27.15
C ARG A 31 4.55 -5.45 26.45
N LYS A 32 4.96 -5.28 25.21
CA LYS A 32 5.59 -6.35 24.44
C LYS A 32 7.02 -6.62 24.90
N LYS A 33 7.36 -7.89 25.13
CA LYS A 33 8.74 -8.32 25.32
C LYS A 33 9.53 -8.10 24.01
N ASN A 34 10.75 -7.62 24.08
CA ASN A 34 11.61 -7.36 22.91
C ASN A 34 11.01 -6.32 21.94
N ILE A 35 10.65 -5.17 22.46
CA ILE A 35 10.20 -4.04 21.67
C ILE A 35 11.36 -3.51 20.80
N ILE A 36 11.10 -3.28 19.53
CA ILE A 36 12.01 -2.56 18.64
C ILE A 36 12.19 -1.14 19.19
N PRO A 37 13.42 -0.65 19.39
CA PRO A 37 13.69 0.65 20.03
C PRO A 37 12.90 1.81 19.42
N LEU A 38 12.85 1.93 18.08
CA LEU A 38 12.06 2.94 17.38
C LEU A 38 10.56 2.87 17.75
N HIS A 39 10.00 1.65 17.82
CA HIS A 39 8.59 1.47 18.14
C HIS A 39 8.30 1.81 19.61
N GLY A 40 9.18 1.43 20.51
CA GLY A 40 9.07 1.77 21.93
C GLY A 40 9.17 3.28 22.18
N ALA A 41 10.07 3.95 21.47
CA ALA A 41 10.21 5.40 21.53
C ALA A 41 8.96 6.09 20.99
N PHE A 42 8.47 5.68 19.82
CA PHE A 42 7.24 6.25 19.23
C PHE A 42 6.04 6.14 20.19
N ALA A 43 5.84 4.94 20.79
CA ALA A 43 4.74 4.71 21.72
C ALA A 43 4.82 5.63 22.95
N ARG A 44 6.02 5.80 23.53
CA ARG A 44 6.24 6.73 24.66
C ARG A 44 5.95 8.17 24.28
N LEU A 45 6.46 8.61 23.12
CA LEU A 45 6.19 9.96 22.62
C LEU A 45 4.69 10.19 22.40
N TRP A 46 3.98 9.22 21.80
CA TRP A 46 2.54 9.32 21.59
C TRP A 46 1.76 9.41 22.90
N LEU A 47 2.04 8.51 23.84
CA LEU A 47 1.39 8.47 25.14
C LEU A 47 1.83 9.60 26.10
N ASN A 48 2.80 10.42 25.70
CA ASN A 48 3.41 11.46 26.52
C ASN A 48 3.97 10.91 27.86
N ARG A 49 4.67 9.81 27.80
CA ARG A 49 5.23 9.09 28.97
C ARG A 49 6.72 8.82 28.78
N GLU A 50 7.49 8.88 29.83
CA GLU A 50 8.92 8.51 29.82
C GLU A 50 9.68 9.18 28.66
N LEU A 51 9.45 10.48 28.40
CA LEU A 51 10.05 11.20 27.28
C LEU A 51 11.59 11.16 27.26
N PRO A 52 12.31 11.24 28.39
CA PRO A 52 13.77 11.09 28.41
C PRO A 52 14.22 9.73 27.88
N GLU A 53 13.54 8.63 28.28
CA GLU A 53 13.80 7.27 27.79
C GLU A 53 13.51 7.15 26.30
N ALA A 54 12.39 7.71 25.84
CA ALA A 54 12.04 7.72 24.43
C ALA A 54 13.13 8.39 23.58
N ASN A 55 13.61 9.56 24.00
CA ASN A 55 14.65 10.29 23.29
C ASN A 55 16.01 9.57 23.35
N LEU A 56 16.36 8.93 24.48
CA LEU A 56 17.57 8.11 24.59
C LEU A 56 17.55 6.93 23.58
N LEU A 57 16.44 6.21 23.48
CA LEU A 57 16.27 5.13 22.50
C LEU A 57 16.41 5.67 21.06
N LEU A 58 15.83 6.82 20.77
CA LEU A 58 15.99 7.44 19.44
C LEU A 58 17.44 7.81 19.16
N HIS A 59 18.17 8.39 20.11
CA HIS A 59 19.59 8.73 19.93
C HIS A 59 20.41 7.50 19.53
N GLN A 60 20.19 6.35 20.18
CA GLN A 60 20.90 5.11 19.85
C GLN A 60 20.62 4.63 18.43
N VAL A 61 19.34 4.59 18.04
CA VAL A 61 18.94 4.16 16.69
C VAL A 61 19.47 5.13 15.63
N GLN A 62 19.34 6.43 15.85
CA GLN A 62 19.77 7.46 14.92
C GLN A 62 21.29 7.46 14.73
N GLN A 63 22.08 7.30 15.80
CA GLN A 63 23.54 7.20 15.70
C GLN A 63 23.96 6.04 14.81
N ALA A 64 23.36 4.86 14.98
CA ALA A 64 23.64 3.71 14.15
C ALA A 64 23.27 3.93 12.67
N ILE A 65 22.12 4.55 12.41
CA ILE A 65 21.67 4.88 11.05
C ILE A 65 22.62 5.88 10.39
N ILE A 66 22.96 6.97 11.07
CA ILE A 66 23.84 8.02 10.53
C ILE A 66 25.24 7.47 10.24
N ALA A 67 25.82 6.70 11.18
CA ALA A 67 27.13 6.07 10.98
C ALA A 67 27.12 5.14 9.76
N HIS A 68 26.10 4.29 9.65
CA HIS A 68 25.95 3.40 8.50
C HIS A 68 25.82 4.17 7.18
N GLU A 69 24.96 5.20 7.13
CA GLU A 69 24.74 6.00 5.91
C GLU A 69 26.01 6.79 5.48
N LYS A 70 26.92 7.03 6.41
CA LYS A 70 28.27 7.62 6.15
C LYS A 70 29.34 6.58 5.82
N GLY A 71 29.04 5.28 5.91
CA GLY A 71 30.02 4.20 5.74
C GLY A 71 30.95 3.98 6.95
N GLU A 72 30.57 4.46 8.13
CA GLU A 72 31.39 4.44 9.36
C GLU A 72 31.02 3.29 10.32
N GLY A 73 30.06 2.43 9.97
CA GLY A 73 29.63 1.34 10.85
C GLY A 73 28.67 0.35 10.20
N GLU A 74 28.60 -0.84 10.79
CA GLU A 74 27.61 -1.85 10.43
C GLU A 74 26.34 -1.66 11.25
N MET A 75 25.20 -1.89 10.60
CA MET A 75 23.89 -1.82 11.22
C MET A 75 23.38 -3.22 11.54
N THR A 76 23.06 -3.48 12.79
CA THR A 76 22.44 -4.75 13.18
C THR A 76 20.95 -4.74 12.92
N ILE A 77 20.38 -5.92 12.63
CA ILE A 77 18.93 -6.10 12.37
C ILE A 77 18.08 -5.64 13.56
N GLU A 78 18.61 -5.70 14.76
CA GLU A 78 17.93 -5.29 16.01
C GLU A 78 17.70 -3.78 16.07
N ILE A 79 18.58 -2.99 15.46
CA ILE A 79 18.52 -1.53 15.46
C ILE A 79 17.88 -1.05 14.15
N ALA A 80 18.46 -1.38 13.03
CA ALA A 80 17.94 -1.17 11.69
C ALA A 80 18.86 -1.89 10.69
N SER A 81 18.36 -2.50 9.62
CA SER A 81 19.20 -3.02 8.56
C SER A 81 19.39 -1.99 7.45
N SER A 82 20.55 -1.98 6.81
CA SER A 82 20.91 -1.02 5.75
C SER A 82 19.93 -0.94 4.60
N GLU A 83 19.39 -2.08 4.20
CA GLU A 83 18.37 -2.13 3.16
C GLU A 83 17.03 -1.52 3.62
N HIS A 84 16.86 -1.33 4.91
CA HIS A 84 15.58 -1.02 5.53
C HIS A 84 15.44 0.44 6.00
N VAL A 85 16.50 1.24 6.01
CA VAL A 85 16.40 2.67 6.38
C VAL A 85 15.39 3.39 5.51
N LYS A 86 15.46 3.19 4.19
CA LYS A 86 14.48 3.73 3.22
C LYS A 86 13.04 3.30 3.53
N TRP A 87 12.83 2.11 4.10
CA TRP A 87 11.51 1.59 4.45
C TRP A 87 10.99 2.14 5.77
N GLN A 88 11.89 2.63 6.62
CA GLN A 88 11.54 3.22 7.91
C GLN A 88 11.25 4.72 7.81
N MET A 89 11.65 5.39 6.71
CA MET A 89 11.55 6.84 6.58
C MET A 89 10.11 7.35 6.78
N ARG A 90 9.08 6.55 6.45
CA ARG A 90 7.69 6.89 6.77
C ARG A 90 7.46 7.09 8.26
N THR A 91 8.06 6.23 9.09
CA THR A 91 7.93 6.31 10.54
C THR A 91 8.72 7.50 11.08
N TRP A 92 9.93 7.75 10.54
CA TRP A 92 10.74 8.91 10.91
C TRP A 92 10.09 10.24 10.51
N ASN A 93 9.55 10.34 9.30
CA ASN A 93 8.79 11.51 8.87
C ASN A 93 7.59 11.77 9.79
N ARG A 94 6.82 10.71 10.09
CA ARG A 94 5.66 10.84 10.96
C ARG A 94 6.07 11.23 12.38
N LEU A 95 7.10 10.60 12.93
CA LEU A 95 7.62 10.91 14.26
C LEU A 95 8.10 12.36 14.35
N TYR A 96 8.88 12.82 13.36
CA TYR A 96 9.35 14.20 13.33
C TYR A 96 8.17 15.19 13.28
N GLN A 97 7.29 15.05 12.31
CA GLN A 97 6.18 15.98 12.11
C GLN A 97 5.20 16.02 13.30
N LEU A 98 5.02 14.92 14.01
CA LEU A 98 4.15 14.87 15.18
C LEU A 98 4.78 15.48 16.42
N PHE A 99 6.12 15.42 16.61
CA PHE A 99 6.72 15.60 17.93
C PHE A 99 7.84 16.65 18.00
N HIS A 100 8.26 17.28 16.88
CA HIS A 100 9.30 18.31 16.92
C HIS A 100 8.84 19.55 17.70
N ASP A 101 9.76 20.45 18.00
CA ASP A 101 9.50 21.62 18.86
C ASP A 101 8.38 22.56 18.36
N LYS A 102 8.19 22.64 17.04
CA LYS A 102 7.16 23.48 16.38
C LYS A 102 6.02 22.66 15.76
N SER A 103 5.86 21.41 16.16
CA SER A 103 4.79 20.55 15.64
C SER A 103 3.42 21.16 15.94
N LEU A 104 2.50 21.06 14.97
CA LEU A 104 1.10 21.45 15.16
C LEU A 104 0.30 20.42 15.98
N PHE A 105 0.87 19.22 16.22
CA PHE A 105 0.19 18.12 16.91
C PHE A 105 0.61 18.02 18.38
N TYR A 106 1.85 17.64 18.64
CA TYR A 106 2.39 17.37 19.99
C TYR A 106 3.77 18.00 20.16
N PRO A 107 3.87 19.33 20.18
CA PRO A 107 5.15 20.03 20.14
C PRO A 107 6.05 19.69 21.35
N GLY A 108 7.35 19.64 21.10
CA GLY A 108 8.38 19.56 22.16
C GLY A 108 8.53 18.19 22.82
N ARG A 109 7.96 17.12 22.29
CA ARG A 109 8.20 15.77 22.82
C ARG A 109 9.53 15.16 22.34
N LEU A 110 10.06 15.64 21.21
CA LEU A 110 11.45 15.36 20.80
C LEU A 110 12.39 16.36 21.47
N ASP A 111 13.49 15.88 22.03
CA ASP A 111 14.55 16.75 22.47
C ASP A 111 15.33 17.34 21.29
N THR A 112 16.10 18.39 21.54
CA THR A 112 16.85 19.13 20.51
C THR A 112 17.85 18.25 19.78
N LYS A 113 18.44 17.26 20.47
CA LYS A 113 19.42 16.35 19.90
C LYS A 113 18.74 15.34 18.96
N ALA A 114 17.63 14.70 19.39
CA ALA A 114 16.87 13.77 18.56
C ALA A 114 16.37 14.47 17.31
N GLN A 115 15.83 15.69 17.43
CA GLN A 115 15.39 16.48 16.29
C GLN A 115 16.52 16.76 15.29
N ALA A 116 17.68 17.25 15.77
CA ALA A 116 18.84 17.53 14.92
C ALA A 116 19.36 16.29 14.19
N MET A 117 19.33 15.12 14.85
CA MET A 117 19.75 13.86 14.25
C MET A 117 18.75 13.36 13.20
N ILE A 118 17.43 13.53 13.40
CA ILE A 118 16.44 13.22 12.36
C ILE A 118 16.63 14.11 11.14
N GLU A 119 16.89 15.40 11.32
CA GLU A 119 17.18 16.31 10.22
C GLU A 119 18.44 15.88 9.45
N GLU A 120 19.48 15.38 10.13
CA GLU A 120 20.67 14.83 9.48
C GLU A 120 20.35 13.55 8.67
N MET A 121 19.53 12.65 9.23
CA MET A 121 19.04 11.49 8.49
C MET A 121 18.24 11.89 7.27
N PHE A 122 17.38 12.88 7.36
CA PHE A 122 16.62 13.41 6.22
C PHE A 122 17.55 13.99 5.16
N TRP A 123 18.57 14.74 5.54
CA TRP A 123 19.58 15.26 4.61
C TRP A 123 20.30 14.14 3.86
N LEU A 124 20.79 13.13 4.56
CA LEU A 124 21.45 11.97 3.96
C LEU A 124 20.51 11.22 3.01
N TYR A 125 19.24 11.08 3.41
CA TYR A 125 18.23 10.42 2.60
C TYR A 125 17.90 11.20 1.32
N VAL A 126 17.55 12.48 1.42
CA VAL A 126 17.17 13.27 0.22
C VAL A 126 18.33 13.48 -0.72
N SER A 127 19.56 13.55 -0.23
CA SER A 127 20.77 13.64 -1.05
C SER A 127 20.96 12.41 -1.96
N LYS A 128 20.46 11.24 -1.54
CA LYS A 128 20.51 9.99 -2.32
C LYS A 128 19.25 9.74 -3.13
N MET A 129 18.08 10.07 -2.56
CA MET A 129 16.79 9.61 -3.08
C MET A 129 15.99 10.66 -3.82
N SER A 130 16.15 11.95 -3.52
CA SER A 130 15.42 13.00 -4.20
C SER A 130 16.05 13.28 -5.57
N ARG A 131 15.34 12.86 -6.62
CA ARG A 131 15.76 13.08 -8.02
C ARG A 131 14.81 14.05 -8.69
N TYR A 132 15.29 15.25 -8.97
CA TYR A 132 14.48 16.33 -9.52
C TYR A 132 13.81 15.96 -10.86
N GLU A 133 14.54 15.29 -11.74
CA GLU A 133 14.03 14.87 -13.05
C GLU A 133 12.85 13.88 -12.96
N ARG A 134 12.69 13.20 -11.82
CA ARG A 134 11.57 12.29 -11.58
C ARG A 134 10.30 13.00 -11.16
N ALA A 135 10.40 14.23 -10.69
CA ALA A 135 9.26 15.04 -10.31
C ALA A 135 8.59 15.74 -11.50
N GLY A 136 8.96 15.40 -12.72
CA GLY A 136 8.28 15.88 -13.93
C GLY A 136 6.83 15.37 -14.02
N LEU A 137 5.90 16.21 -14.46
CA LEU A 137 4.48 15.88 -14.52
C LEU A 137 4.15 14.78 -15.54
N ASP A 138 4.99 14.62 -16.56
CA ASP A 138 4.93 13.54 -17.53
C ASP A 138 5.33 12.18 -16.97
N HIS A 139 5.93 12.14 -15.76
CA HIS A 139 6.34 10.93 -15.09
C HIS A 139 5.28 10.31 -14.16
N VAL A 140 4.10 10.88 -14.03
CA VAL A 140 3.03 10.36 -13.15
C VAL A 140 2.65 8.90 -13.46
N TRP A 141 2.78 8.49 -14.73
CA TRP A 141 2.55 7.12 -15.19
C TRP A 141 3.82 6.35 -15.52
N SER A 142 4.96 6.88 -15.14
CA SER A 142 6.26 6.22 -15.29
C SER A 142 6.58 5.41 -14.03
N ILE A 143 6.86 4.12 -14.18
CA ILE A 143 7.16 3.21 -13.08
C ILE A 143 8.62 2.77 -13.17
N HIS A 144 9.38 3.01 -12.12
CA HIS A 144 10.80 2.67 -12.01
C HIS A 144 10.99 1.61 -10.91
N GLY A 145 10.87 0.37 -11.28
CA GLY A 145 10.85 -0.75 -10.35
C GLY A 145 9.43 -1.17 -10.03
N SER A 146 8.77 -0.53 -9.09
CA SER A 146 7.37 -0.79 -8.77
C SER A 146 6.67 0.43 -8.20
N GLU A 147 5.37 0.52 -8.35
CA GLU A 147 4.56 1.65 -7.88
C GLU A 147 4.73 1.88 -6.37
N ASN A 148 4.74 0.82 -5.58
CA ASN A 148 4.91 0.93 -4.14
C ASN A 148 6.30 1.43 -3.73
N HIS A 149 7.37 1.06 -4.43
CA HIS A 149 8.71 1.59 -4.17
C HIS A 149 8.81 3.08 -4.48
N GLU A 150 8.27 3.51 -5.61
CA GLU A 150 8.27 4.93 -5.97
C GLU A 150 7.47 5.79 -5.01
N MET A 151 6.26 5.34 -4.67
CA MET A 151 5.45 6.03 -3.68
C MET A 151 6.23 6.18 -2.37
N MET A 152 6.82 5.10 -1.88
CA MET A 152 7.59 5.12 -0.63
C MET A 152 8.81 6.03 -0.71
N HIS A 153 9.59 5.97 -1.80
CA HIS A 153 10.81 6.75 -1.91
C HIS A 153 10.53 8.25 -2.01
N TYR A 154 9.64 8.64 -2.89
CA TYR A 154 9.49 10.06 -3.23
C TYR A 154 8.52 10.80 -2.31
N SER A 155 7.51 10.13 -1.75
CA SER A 155 6.68 10.74 -0.69
C SER A 155 7.49 11.03 0.56
N ASN A 156 8.36 10.10 0.94
CA ASN A 156 9.25 10.30 2.08
C ASN A 156 10.30 11.38 1.81
N ALA A 157 10.79 11.50 0.57
CA ALA A 157 11.65 12.60 0.18
C ALA A 157 10.92 13.95 0.25
N LEU A 158 9.68 14.04 -0.22
CA LEU A 158 8.87 15.25 -0.11
C LEU A 158 8.73 15.73 1.34
N LEU A 159 8.34 14.85 2.27
CA LEU A 159 8.15 15.20 3.68
C LEU A 159 9.47 15.53 4.39
N ALA A 160 10.55 14.85 4.04
CA ALA A 160 11.89 15.17 4.53
C ALA A 160 12.38 16.53 4.01
N LEU A 161 12.16 16.85 2.72
CA LEU A 161 12.46 18.15 2.13
C LEU A 161 11.64 19.27 2.80
N GLN A 162 10.36 19.00 3.12
CA GLN A 162 9.52 19.92 3.90
C GLN A 162 10.14 20.27 5.26
N ALA A 163 10.60 19.27 5.99
CA ALA A 163 11.27 19.48 7.27
C ALA A 163 12.58 20.28 7.09
N LEU A 164 13.42 19.89 6.14
CA LEU A 164 14.74 20.51 5.92
C LEU A 164 14.67 21.95 5.41
N LYS A 165 13.69 22.30 4.56
CA LYS A 165 13.54 23.69 4.09
C LYS A 165 13.14 24.66 5.20
N ASN A 166 12.56 24.14 6.28
CA ASN A 166 12.16 24.91 7.46
C ASN A 166 13.24 24.87 8.56
N SER A 167 14.25 24.00 8.45
CA SER A 167 15.35 23.90 9.41
C SER A 167 16.40 24.99 9.18
N PRO A 168 16.78 25.78 10.21
CA PRO A 168 17.84 26.79 10.09
C PRO A 168 19.18 26.22 9.61
N LYS A 169 19.49 24.99 9.96
CA LYS A 169 20.74 24.29 9.60
C LYS A 169 20.81 23.89 8.13
N TYR A 170 19.67 23.59 7.51
CA TYR A 170 19.61 23.01 6.16
C TYR A 170 18.99 23.94 5.13
N LYS A 171 18.28 24.96 5.55
CA LYS A 171 17.67 25.97 4.68
C LYS A 171 18.68 26.52 3.67
N GLY A 172 18.39 26.42 2.39
CA GLY A 172 19.24 26.91 1.31
C GLY A 172 20.44 26.01 0.96
N ARG A 173 20.60 24.85 1.58
CA ARG A 173 21.60 23.87 1.14
C ARG A 173 21.29 23.34 -0.27
N ILE A 174 22.35 23.03 -0.99
CA ILE A 174 22.30 22.52 -2.37
C ILE A 174 22.46 21.00 -2.35
N LEU A 175 21.58 20.30 -3.05
CA LEU A 175 21.61 18.86 -3.26
C LEU A 175 22.65 18.49 -4.34
N PRO A 176 23.03 17.21 -4.49
CA PRO A 176 24.10 16.79 -5.40
C PRO A 176 23.88 17.15 -6.88
N ASP A 177 22.63 17.39 -7.29
CA ASP A 177 22.29 17.82 -8.66
C ASP A 177 22.40 19.35 -8.89
N GLY A 178 22.86 20.09 -7.90
CA GLY A 178 23.07 21.53 -7.97
C GLY A 178 21.85 22.39 -7.66
N ARG A 179 20.73 21.80 -7.27
CA ARG A 179 19.49 22.51 -6.89
C ARG A 179 19.33 22.58 -5.37
N ASP A 180 18.66 23.61 -4.89
CA ASP A 180 18.38 23.76 -3.47
C ASP A 180 17.20 22.89 -3.00
N ILE A 181 17.10 22.73 -1.68
CA ILE A 181 16.05 21.94 -1.02
C ILE A 181 14.66 22.45 -1.39
N LYS A 182 14.47 23.77 -1.48
CA LYS A 182 13.17 24.38 -1.79
C LYS A 182 12.73 24.02 -3.20
N THR A 183 13.62 24.10 -4.17
CA THR A 183 13.35 23.72 -5.57
C THR A 183 12.92 22.24 -5.68
N HIS A 184 13.59 21.32 -4.98
CA HIS A 184 13.16 19.92 -4.92
C HIS A 184 11.81 19.74 -4.25
N TYR A 185 11.57 20.44 -3.14
CA TYR A 185 10.27 20.40 -2.45
C TYR A 185 9.12 20.84 -3.37
N GLU A 186 9.28 21.97 -4.06
CA GLU A 186 8.26 22.52 -4.95
C GLU A 186 7.97 21.57 -6.13
N ALA A 187 8.99 20.94 -6.69
CA ALA A 187 8.84 19.98 -7.77
C ALA A 187 8.04 18.75 -7.31
N TRP A 188 8.42 18.12 -6.19
CA TRP A 188 7.72 16.96 -5.67
C TRP A 188 6.31 17.28 -5.17
N ASN A 189 6.11 18.45 -4.58
CA ASN A 189 4.77 18.90 -4.16
C ASN A 189 3.83 19.06 -5.37
N THR A 190 4.34 19.67 -6.45
CA THR A 190 3.58 19.82 -7.70
C THR A 190 3.31 18.46 -8.34
N TYR A 191 4.30 17.57 -8.37
CA TYR A 191 4.15 16.20 -8.87
C TYR A 191 3.03 15.44 -8.15
N TYR A 192 3.02 15.44 -6.81
CA TYR A 192 2.01 14.69 -6.07
C TYR A 192 0.61 15.31 -6.16
N LYS A 193 0.51 16.61 -6.34
CA LYS A 193 -0.79 17.24 -6.66
C LYS A 193 -1.33 16.75 -8.01
N GLU A 194 -0.48 16.64 -9.03
CA GLU A 194 -0.88 16.10 -10.34
C GLU A 194 -1.10 14.58 -10.28
N TYR A 195 -0.26 13.86 -9.53
CA TYR A 195 -0.45 12.43 -9.28
C TYR A 195 -1.88 12.11 -8.82
N CYS A 196 -2.40 12.83 -7.84
CA CYS A 196 -3.76 12.61 -7.34
C CYS A 196 -4.81 12.80 -8.44
N VAL A 197 -4.72 13.88 -9.22
CA VAL A 197 -5.67 14.20 -10.28
C VAL A 197 -5.63 13.15 -11.39
N SER A 198 -4.44 12.84 -11.86
CA SER A 198 -4.24 11.92 -12.96
C SER A 198 -4.61 10.48 -12.58
N ARG A 199 -4.26 10.04 -11.36
CA ARG A 199 -4.66 8.73 -10.84
C ARG A 199 -6.17 8.61 -10.66
N ALA A 200 -6.82 9.63 -10.13
CA ALA A 200 -8.28 9.65 -10.01
C ALA A 200 -8.98 9.59 -11.38
N LYS A 201 -8.45 10.29 -12.38
CA LYS A 201 -9.02 10.35 -13.73
C LYS A 201 -8.88 9.03 -14.49
N TYR A 202 -7.73 8.35 -14.37
CA TYR A 202 -7.36 7.28 -15.30
C TYR A 202 -7.37 5.87 -14.73
N GLY A 203 -7.47 5.64 -13.42
CA GLY A 203 -7.65 4.28 -12.90
C GLY A 203 -6.92 3.93 -11.61
N LEU A 204 -6.65 4.90 -10.77
CA LEU A 204 -6.09 4.75 -9.42
C LEU A 204 -4.71 4.06 -9.41
N LEU A 205 -4.59 2.93 -8.71
CA LEU A 205 -3.33 2.22 -8.53
C LEU A 205 -3.08 1.23 -9.66
N VAL A 206 -1.84 1.17 -10.15
CA VAL A 206 -1.39 0.16 -11.13
C VAL A 206 -1.29 -1.22 -10.47
N GLU A 207 -0.82 -1.25 -9.22
CA GLU A 207 -0.80 -2.46 -8.39
C GLU A 207 -2.18 -2.68 -7.75
N VAL A 208 -3.15 -3.06 -8.59
CA VAL A 208 -4.58 -3.17 -8.23
C VAL A 208 -4.75 -4.15 -7.07
N PHE A 209 -5.17 -3.64 -5.92
CA PHE A 209 -5.42 -4.40 -4.69
C PHE A 209 -4.34 -5.40 -4.31
N SER A 210 -3.09 -5.14 -4.69
CA SER A 210 -1.96 -5.95 -4.26
C SER A 210 -1.75 -5.81 -2.75
N ALA A 211 -1.10 -6.80 -2.12
CA ALA A 211 -0.73 -6.73 -0.72
C ALA A 211 0.27 -5.59 -0.41
N TYR A 212 0.92 -5.05 -1.43
CA TYR A 212 1.85 -3.93 -1.32
C TYR A 212 1.13 -2.58 -1.14
N GLY A 213 -0.10 -2.44 -1.63
CA GLY A 213 -0.92 -1.24 -1.42
C GLY A 213 -1.03 -0.86 0.06
N PRO A 214 -1.65 -1.68 0.90
CA PRO A 214 -1.77 -1.40 2.33
C PRO A 214 -0.45 -1.34 3.08
N SER A 215 0.57 -2.06 2.60
CA SER A 215 1.86 -2.12 3.30
C SER A 215 2.74 -0.91 3.07
N TYR A 216 2.68 -0.35 1.86
CA TYR A 216 3.65 0.64 1.41
C TYR A 216 3.04 1.85 0.72
N THR A 217 1.97 1.69 -0.07
CA THR A 217 1.39 2.79 -0.83
C THR A 217 0.43 3.63 0.00
N LEU A 218 -0.55 3.01 0.66
CA LEU A 218 -1.55 3.74 1.43
C LEU A 218 -0.99 4.47 2.66
N PRO A 219 -0.05 3.88 3.43
CA PRO A 219 0.58 4.61 4.54
C PRO A 219 1.31 5.88 4.10
N GLU A 220 1.91 5.87 2.91
CA GLU A 220 2.58 7.05 2.37
C GLU A 220 1.57 8.13 1.94
N ILE A 221 0.46 7.73 1.31
CA ILE A 221 -0.64 8.64 0.98
C ILE A 221 -1.23 9.26 2.26
N MET A 222 -1.41 8.44 3.31
CA MET A 222 -1.86 8.92 4.62
C MET A 222 -0.86 9.89 5.27
N ASN A 223 0.44 9.62 5.17
CA ASN A 223 1.47 10.54 5.65
C ASN A 223 1.41 11.89 4.93
N MET A 224 1.31 11.90 3.61
CA MET A 224 1.17 13.16 2.87
C MET A 224 -0.15 13.88 3.19
N ARG A 225 -1.24 13.15 3.35
CA ARG A 225 -2.54 13.69 3.76
C ARG A 225 -2.48 14.34 5.15
N ASP A 226 -1.83 13.69 6.11
CA ASP A 226 -1.80 14.17 7.49
C ASP A 226 -0.74 15.25 7.73
N LEU A 227 0.42 15.14 7.09
CA LEU A 227 1.66 15.82 7.48
C LEU A 227 2.15 16.88 6.49
N SER A 228 1.62 16.92 5.26
CA SER A 228 2.01 17.95 4.31
C SER A 228 1.58 19.35 4.80
N GLU A 229 2.42 20.36 4.64
CA GLU A 229 2.05 21.75 4.91
C GLU A 229 1.14 22.36 3.82
N ASP A 230 1.17 21.80 2.59
CA ASP A 230 0.35 22.26 1.45
C ASP A 230 -1.09 21.72 1.58
N GLU A 231 -2.04 22.63 1.80
CA GLU A 231 -3.45 22.27 1.98
C GLU A 231 -4.08 21.61 0.75
N VAL A 232 -3.69 22.05 -0.45
CA VAL A 232 -4.21 21.47 -1.69
C VAL A 232 -3.73 20.04 -1.85
N LEU A 233 -2.47 19.75 -1.47
CA LEU A 233 -1.97 18.40 -1.47
C LEU A 233 -2.70 17.52 -0.45
N ARG A 234 -2.89 18.02 0.78
CA ARG A 234 -3.67 17.29 1.82
C ARG A 234 -5.06 16.92 1.34
N GLU A 235 -5.78 17.90 0.78
CA GLU A 235 -7.15 17.70 0.27
C GLU A 235 -7.18 16.67 -0.88
N ARG A 236 -6.25 16.77 -1.82
CA ARG A 236 -6.17 15.82 -2.95
C ARG A 236 -5.83 14.40 -2.49
N MET A 237 -4.92 14.24 -1.54
CA MET A 237 -4.59 12.94 -0.95
C MET A 237 -5.77 12.34 -0.18
N ASP A 238 -6.53 13.16 0.53
CA ASP A 238 -7.76 12.74 1.22
C ASP A 238 -8.80 12.21 0.22
N LYS A 239 -9.07 12.94 -0.85
CA LYS A 239 -9.97 12.51 -1.94
C LYS A 239 -9.47 11.26 -2.67
N LEU A 240 -8.17 11.13 -2.88
CA LEU A 240 -7.58 9.94 -3.48
C LEU A 240 -7.79 8.71 -2.60
N LEU A 241 -7.59 8.85 -1.28
CA LEU A 241 -7.91 7.78 -0.31
C LEU A 241 -9.38 7.40 -0.36
N HIS A 242 -10.30 8.38 -0.43
CA HIS A 242 -11.73 8.11 -0.56
C HIS A 242 -12.03 7.27 -1.81
N LEU A 243 -11.45 7.61 -2.96
CA LEU A 243 -11.65 6.85 -4.20
C LEU A 243 -11.09 5.44 -4.12
N ILE A 244 -9.89 5.27 -3.54
CA ILE A 244 -9.27 3.95 -3.38
C ILE A 244 -10.12 3.07 -2.46
N TRP A 245 -10.61 3.62 -1.34
CA TRP A 245 -11.44 2.88 -0.40
C TRP A 245 -12.86 2.62 -0.91
N ALA A 246 -13.43 3.51 -1.72
CA ALA A 246 -14.69 3.26 -2.41
C ALA A 246 -14.55 2.10 -3.41
N ASP A 247 -13.51 2.13 -4.24
CA ASP A 247 -13.18 1.06 -5.19
C ASP A 247 -12.95 -0.30 -4.47
N TRP A 248 -12.32 -0.26 -3.29
CA TRP A 248 -12.19 -1.46 -2.46
C TRP A 248 -13.54 -1.93 -1.91
N ALA A 249 -14.36 -1.03 -1.36
CA ALA A 249 -15.59 -1.34 -0.64
C ALA A 249 -16.63 -2.04 -1.54
N VAL A 250 -16.75 -1.61 -2.80
CA VAL A 250 -17.74 -2.17 -3.73
C VAL A 250 -17.45 -3.61 -4.16
N GLY A 251 -16.20 -4.07 -4.12
CA GLY A 251 -15.82 -5.41 -4.62
C GLY A 251 -15.36 -6.38 -3.53
N GLN A 252 -15.78 -6.20 -2.27
CA GLN A 252 -15.33 -7.03 -1.15
C GLN A 252 -16.49 -7.68 -0.38
N LEU A 253 -16.19 -8.80 0.29
CA LEU A 253 -16.99 -9.40 1.37
C LEU A 253 -16.09 -9.68 2.57
N ASN A 254 -16.54 -9.34 3.77
CA ASN A 254 -15.78 -9.51 5.01
C ASN A 254 -14.36 -8.92 4.98
N GLY A 255 -14.16 -7.86 4.22
CA GLY A 255 -12.87 -7.20 4.03
C GLY A 255 -11.98 -7.80 2.93
N VAL A 256 -12.45 -8.82 2.23
CA VAL A 256 -11.70 -9.56 1.21
C VAL A 256 -12.32 -9.38 -0.16
N ARG A 257 -11.52 -9.08 -1.18
CA ARG A 257 -11.98 -9.05 -2.58
C ARG A 257 -12.03 -10.45 -3.17
N GLY A 258 -13.04 -10.71 -4.00
CA GLY A 258 -13.21 -11.98 -4.70
C GLY A 258 -12.08 -12.23 -5.71
N GLY A 259 -11.71 -11.22 -6.47
CA GLY A 259 -10.66 -11.26 -7.47
C GLY A 259 -10.29 -9.86 -7.94
N GLY A 260 -9.92 -9.69 -9.20
CA GLY A 260 -9.58 -8.39 -9.75
C GLY A 260 -8.34 -7.76 -9.12
N ARG A 261 -7.31 -8.56 -8.82
CA ARG A 261 -6.09 -8.17 -8.10
C ARG A 261 -4.83 -8.44 -8.89
N THR A 262 -3.76 -7.72 -8.59
CA THR A 262 -2.42 -7.94 -9.17
C THR A 262 -1.40 -8.28 -8.10
N ARG A 263 -0.23 -8.78 -8.49
CA ARG A 263 0.93 -9.06 -7.65
C ARG A 263 0.63 -9.94 -6.43
N ILE A 264 -0.10 -11.02 -6.66
CA ILE A 264 -0.36 -12.04 -5.65
C ILE A 264 0.58 -13.21 -5.94
N TYR A 265 1.65 -13.31 -5.16
CA TYR A 265 2.77 -14.20 -5.46
C TYR A 265 2.74 -15.57 -4.79
N LYS A 266 1.89 -15.78 -3.82
CA LYS A 266 1.91 -16.99 -2.98
C LYS A 266 0.51 -17.41 -2.58
N GLU A 267 -0.35 -17.60 -3.55
CA GLU A 267 -1.64 -18.21 -3.27
C GLU A 267 -1.59 -19.71 -3.50
N ASP A 268 -0.84 -20.36 -2.67
CA ASP A 268 -0.92 -21.75 -2.40
C ASP A 268 -2.10 -22.01 -1.41
N PRO A 269 -2.79 -23.15 -1.48
CA PRO A 269 -3.89 -23.50 -0.57
C PRO A 269 -3.53 -23.41 0.91
N GLU A 270 -2.26 -23.60 1.27
CA GLU A 270 -1.78 -23.39 2.64
C GLU A 270 -1.69 -21.91 3.01
N ASN A 271 -1.37 -21.04 2.06
CA ASN A 271 -1.29 -19.60 2.26
C ASN A 271 -2.66 -18.90 2.31
N ILE A 272 -3.71 -19.49 1.76
CA ILE A 272 -5.08 -19.00 1.95
C ILE A 272 -5.45 -18.98 3.44
N ARG A 273 -4.89 -19.87 4.24
CA ARG A 273 -5.05 -19.89 5.72
C ARG A 273 -4.35 -18.71 6.41
N GLN A 274 -3.36 -18.10 5.80
CA GLN A 274 -2.59 -16.99 6.35
C GLN A 274 -3.17 -15.60 6.02
N LEU A 275 -4.27 -15.54 5.29
CA LEU A 275 -4.91 -14.29 4.84
C LEU A 275 -5.50 -13.44 5.98
N THR A 276 -5.37 -13.86 7.20
CA THR A 276 -5.85 -13.16 8.41
C THR A 276 -4.74 -12.46 9.19
N GLN A 277 -3.46 -12.53 8.73
CA GLN A 277 -2.32 -11.97 9.48
C GLN A 277 -1.66 -10.80 8.75
N TRP A 278 -1.13 -9.83 9.52
CA TRP A 278 -0.40 -8.67 8.99
C TRP A 278 0.81 -9.01 8.11
N GLY A 279 1.41 -10.17 8.29
CA GLY A 279 2.65 -10.56 7.63
C GLY A 279 2.51 -11.14 6.23
N SER A 280 1.45 -11.91 5.97
CA SER A 280 1.27 -12.68 4.73
C SER A 280 -0.16 -12.68 4.21
N GLY A 281 -1.10 -12.17 5.02
CA GLY A 281 -2.52 -12.22 4.73
C GLY A 281 -3.04 -11.08 3.88
N ASP A 282 -4.35 -10.97 3.79
CA ASP A 282 -5.01 -9.87 3.12
C ASP A 282 -4.86 -8.57 3.93
N ARG A 283 -3.79 -7.85 3.62
CA ARG A 283 -3.47 -6.58 4.31
C ARG A 283 -4.54 -5.51 4.06
N TRP A 284 -5.30 -5.62 2.96
CA TRP A 284 -6.46 -4.77 2.73
C TRP A 284 -7.54 -5.03 3.78
N ARG A 285 -7.82 -6.30 4.06
CA ARG A 285 -8.72 -6.68 5.14
C ARG A 285 -8.25 -6.13 6.48
N THR A 286 -6.99 -6.30 6.81
CA THR A 286 -6.43 -5.80 8.05
C THR A 286 -6.59 -4.30 8.20
N MET A 287 -6.21 -3.54 7.17
CA MET A 287 -6.30 -2.08 7.20
C MET A 287 -7.76 -1.61 7.24
N SER A 288 -8.67 -2.26 6.50
CA SER A 288 -10.09 -1.93 6.54
C SER A 288 -10.72 -2.17 7.90
N LYS A 289 -10.38 -3.27 8.56
CA LYS A 289 -10.88 -3.60 9.90
C LYS A 289 -10.40 -2.58 10.95
N VAL A 290 -9.17 -2.08 10.82
CA VAL A 290 -8.68 -0.97 11.64
C VAL A 290 -9.46 0.31 11.36
N LEU A 291 -9.70 0.67 10.10
CA LEU A 291 -10.47 1.86 9.72
C LEU A 291 -11.95 1.77 10.13
N LEU A 292 -12.52 0.57 10.12
CA LEU A 292 -13.86 0.27 10.63
C LEU A 292 -13.89 0.08 12.15
N ASN A 293 -12.72 0.22 12.80
CA ASN A 293 -12.55 0.16 14.24
C ASN A 293 -12.98 -1.15 14.91
N GLU A 294 -12.79 -2.27 14.24
CA GLU A 294 -13.01 -3.57 14.84
C GLU A 294 -11.94 -3.87 15.89
N SER A 295 -12.36 -3.97 17.15
CA SER A 295 -11.46 -4.01 18.31
C SER A 295 -10.42 -5.13 18.30
N GLU A 296 -10.72 -6.27 17.71
CA GLU A 296 -9.78 -7.40 17.61
C GLU A 296 -8.50 -7.07 16.82
N TRP A 297 -8.58 -6.10 15.89
CA TRP A 297 -7.47 -5.69 15.05
C TRP A 297 -6.51 -4.71 15.73
N TRP A 298 -6.87 -4.22 16.91
CA TRP A 298 -6.02 -3.39 17.77
C TRP A 298 -5.30 -4.21 18.86
N SER A 299 -5.35 -5.53 18.77
CA SER A 299 -4.78 -6.44 19.76
C SER A 299 -3.24 -6.45 19.77
N PRO A 300 -2.60 -6.93 20.86
CA PRO A 300 -1.16 -7.07 20.94
C PRO A 300 -0.53 -7.92 19.82
N ARG A 301 -1.31 -8.86 19.28
CA ARG A 301 -0.87 -9.72 18.15
C ARG A 301 -0.59 -8.94 16.87
N GLN A 302 -1.17 -7.74 16.75
CA GLN A 302 -1.00 -6.86 15.60
C GLN A 302 0.20 -5.93 15.74
N VAL A 303 0.86 -5.87 16.89
CA VAL A 303 2.06 -5.06 17.08
C VAL A 303 3.20 -5.61 16.22
N PRO A 304 3.78 -4.79 15.34
CA PRO A 304 4.81 -5.24 14.42
C PRO A 304 6.05 -5.80 15.13
N ASN A 305 6.64 -6.85 14.58
CA ASN A 305 7.88 -7.47 15.05
C ASN A 305 9.11 -6.98 14.31
N HIS A 306 8.94 -6.17 13.27
CA HIS A 306 10.01 -5.75 12.37
C HIS A 306 9.94 -4.24 12.11
N PRO A 307 11.08 -3.53 12.06
CA PRO A 307 11.14 -2.08 11.85
C PRO A 307 10.41 -1.59 10.60
N ILE A 308 10.36 -2.40 9.55
CA ILE A 308 9.69 -2.07 8.28
C ILE A 308 8.16 -1.97 8.43
N GLN A 309 7.59 -2.60 9.43
CA GLN A 309 6.14 -2.69 9.59
C GLN A 309 5.52 -1.44 10.24
N GLY A 310 6.01 -0.25 9.85
CA GLY A 310 5.50 1.03 10.35
C GLY A 310 4.05 1.36 9.99
N MET A 311 3.39 0.55 9.16
CA MET A 311 2.00 0.75 8.76
C MET A 311 1.06 0.86 9.96
N ALA A 312 1.23 0.02 10.98
CA ALA A 312 0.37 0.02 12.16
C ALA A 312 0.45 1.35 12.94
N PHE A 313 1.64 1.98 12.98
CA PHE A 313 1.83 3.30 13.61
C PHE A 313 1.15 4.40 12.81
N VAL A 314 1.23 4.35 11.48
CA VAL A 314 0.49 5.28 10.61
C VAL A 314 -1.01 5.12 10.85
N MET A 315 -1.52 3.89 10.84
CA MET A 315 -2.93 3.59 11.06
C MET A 315 -3.43 4.05 12.44
N ALA A 316 -2.62 3.86 13.48
CA ALA A 316 -2.98 4.28 14.83
C ALA A 316 -3.00 5.81 15.00
N THR A 317 -2.21 6.54 14.22
CA THR A 317 -2.01 7.97 14.40
C THR A 317 -2.58 8.84 13.27
N THR A 318 -3.13 8.23 12.21
CA THR A 318 -3.73 8.99 11.11
C THR A 318 -5.06 9.63 11.54
N GLU A 319 -5.29 10.83 11.06
CA GLU A 319 -6.59 11.49 11.16
C GLU A 319 -7.54 11.12 10.02
N TYR A 320 -7.07 10.30 9.06
CA TYR A 320 -7.94 9.82 8.00
C TYR A 320 -9.07 8.96 8.55
N ARG A 321 -10.29 9.25 8.13
CA ARG A 321 -11.49 8.47 8.45
C ARG A 321 -12.28 8.20 7.17
N LEU A 322 -12.84 7.00 7.10
CA LEU A 322 -13.72 6.65 5.98
C LEU A 322 -14.98 7.53 5.99
N PRO A 323 -15.41 8.07 4.84
CA PRO A 323 -16.72 8.68 4.69
C PRO A 323 -17.85 7.68 5.01
N ASN A 324 -18.96 8.19 5.55
CA ASN A 324 -20.10 7.36 5.94
C ASN A 324 -20.59 6.46 4.81
N ILE A 325 -20.68 6.99 3.59
CA ILE A 325 -21.10 6.23 2.42
C ILE A 325 -20.17 5.05 2.11
N ILE A 326 -18.86 5.21 2.30
CA ILE A 326 -17.89 4.13 2.06
C ILE A 326 -18.00 3.08 3.18
N MET A 327 -18.18 3.51 4.43
CA MET A 327 -18.43 2.60 5.54
C MET A 327 -19.72 1.80 5.30
N ASP A 328 -20.78 2.47 4.87
CA ASP A 328 -22.07 1.84 4.59
C ASP A 328 -21.93 0.77 3.50
N ILE A 329 -21.35 1.12 2.37
CA ILE A 329 -21.05 0.16 1.29
C ILE A 329 -20.20 -1.01 1.79
N ALA A 330 -19.26 -0.78 2.71
CA ALA A 330 -18.38 -1.83 3.20
C ALA A 330 -19.06 -2.81 4.16
N VAL A 331 -20.02 -2.37 4.95
CA VAL A 331 -20.63 -3.17 6.03
C VAL A 331 -22.07 -3.62 5.77
N ASP A 332 -22.84 -2.87 4.99
CA ASP A 332 -24.22 -3.22 4.64
C ASP A 332 -24.27 -4.07 3.36
N ILE A 333 -23.88 -5.32 3.50
CA ILE A 333 -23.79 -6.25 2.37
C ILE A 333 -25.16 -6.55 1.79
N GLU A 334 -26.17 -6.71 2.63
CA GLU A 334 -27.56 -6.97 2.22
C GLU A 334 -28.17 -5.74 1.49
N GLY A 335 -27.95 -4.54 2.02
CA GLY A 335 -28.43 -3.29 1.42
C GLY A 335 -27.80 -2.98 0.08
N ARG A 336 -26.57 -3.45 -0.17
CA ARG A 336 -25.95 -3.33 -1.50
C ARG A 336 -26.67 -4.14 -2.57
N GLY A 337 -27.23 -5.29 -2.21
CA GLY A 337 -27.92 -6.19 -3.13
C GLY A 337 -26.99 -6.81 -4.18
N GLU A 338 -27.56 -7.07 -5.36
CA GLU A 338 -26.86 -7.64 -6.52
C GLU A 338 -26.49 -6.56 -7.54
N TYR A 339 -25.23 -6.53 -7.99
CA TYR A 339 -24.76 -5.59 -9.02
C TYR A 339 -23.47 -6.05 -9.70
N THR A 340 -23.17 -5.41 -10.82
CA THR A 340 -21.90 -5.52 -11.53
C THR A 340 -21.11 -4.22 -11.35
N TYR A 341 -19.86 -4.33 -10.96
CA TYR A 341 -18.93 -3.22 -10.87
C TYR A 341 -17.83 -3.36 -11.93
N VAL A 342 -17.64 -2.31 -12.72
CA VAL A 342 -16.64 -2.27 -13.78
C VAL A 342 -15.73 -1.07 -13.56
N ALA A 343 -14.44 -1.32 -13.51
CA ALA A 343 -13.44 -0.28 -13.28
C ALA A 343 -12.36 -0.28 -14.36
N ARG A 344 -12.04 0.91 -14.84
CA ARG A 344 -10.89 1.11 -15.73
C ARG A 344 -9.60 0.80 -14.99
N ARG A 345 -8.68 0.06 -15.65
CA ARG A 345 -7.35 -0.26 -15.14
C ARG A 345 -6.32 -0.07 -16.26
N ILE A 346 -5.10 0.30 -15.91
CA ILE A 346 -4.07 0.57 -16.90
C ILE A 346 -3.10 -0.58 -16.96
N SER A 347 -2.87 -1.10 -18.17
CA SER A 347 -2.00 -2.24 -18.41
C SER A 347 -1.05 -2.03 -19.58
N LYS A 348 -1.43 -1.24 -20.59
CA LYS A 348 -0.61 -1.04 -21.79
C LYS A 348 0.62 -0.20 -21.49
N GLN A 349 1.78 -0.68 -21.89
CA GLN A 349 3.00 0.11 -21.88
C GLN A 349 3.04 1.04 -23.10
N LYS A 350 3.36 2.31 -22.84
CA LYS A 350 3.57 3.31 -23.88
C LYS A 350 5.00 3.26 -24.42
N GLN A 351 5.97 3.12 -23.52
CA GLN A 351 7.39 3.01 -23.87
C GLN A 351 8.21 2.42 -22.73
N MET A 352 9.39 1.91 -23.07
CA MET A 352 10.44 1.61 -22.11
C MET A 352 11.20 2.89 -21.75
N LEU A 353 11.39 3.14 -20.47
CA LEU A 353 12.07 4.38 -20.00
C LEU A 353 13.59 4.30 -20.01
N ALA A 354 14.18 3.10 -20.04
CA ALA A 354 15.62 2.91 -20.18
C ALA A 354 15.96 1.52 -20.73
N LYS A 355 16.91 1.48 -21.66
CA LYS A 355 17.33 0.25 -22.34
C LYS A 355 18.39 -0.57 -21.60
N ASN A 356 19.12 0.00 -20.63
CA ASN A 356 20.34 -0.59 -20.06
C ASN A 356 20.31 -0.71 -18.54
N ILE A 357 19.19 -1.14 -17.96
CA ILE A 357 19.12 -1.36 -16.52
C ILE A 357 19.31 -2.83 -16.24
N PRO A 358 20.28 -3.21 -15.37
CA PRO A 358 20.40 -4.59 -14.92
C PRO A 358 19.10 -5.04 -14.29
N VAL A 359 18.45 -6.03 -14.87
CA VAL A 359 17.11 -6.45 -14.45
C VAL A 359 17.18 -7.42 -13.29
N LYS A 360 17.65 -6.97 -12.16
CA LYS A 360 17.30 -7.62 -10.89
C LYS A 360 15.89 -7.25 -10.41
N HIS A 361 15.31 -6.18 -10.96
CA HIS A 361 14.02 -5.61 -10.57
C HIS A 361 13.18 -5.34 -11.82
N ALA A 362 11.87 -5.17 -11.66
CA ALA A 362 10.96 -4.87 -12.75
C ALA A 362 11.48 -3.71 -13.61
N PRO A 363 11.35 -3.78 -14.96
CA PRO A 363 11.87 -2.76 -15.85
C PRO A 363 11.19 -1.41 -15.59
N TRP A 364 11.88 -0.36 -15.97
CA TRP A 364 11.33 0.97 -16.01
C TRP A 364 10.47 1.13 -17.26
N TYR A 365 9.23 1.53 -17.08
CA TYR A 365 8.29 1.70 -18.18
C TYR A 365 7.31 2.85 -17.92
N ALA A 366 6.82 3.44 -18.99
CA ALA A 366 5.70 4.37 -18.95
C ALA A 366 4.42 3.67 -19.40
N LEU A 367 3.36 3.89 -18.67
CA LEU A 367 2.01 3.40 -19.00
C LEU A 367 1.29 4.41 -19.88
N ASP A 368 0.34 3.90 -20.67
CA ASP A 368 -0.56 4.70 -21.49
C ASP A 368 -1.90 4.89 -20.78
N PRO A 369 -2.11 6.03 -20.09
CA PRO A 369 -3.36 6.26 -19.38
C PRO A 369 -4.55 6.52 -20.33
N GLU A 370 -4.32 6.93 -21.57
CA GLU A 370 -5.38 7.15 -22.56
C GLU A 370 -5.83 5.84 -23.21
N ASP A 371 -4.98 4.80 -23.23
CA ASP A 371 -5.29 3.48 -23.78
C ASP A 371 -5.06 2.37 -22.73
N PRO A 372 -5.97 2.18 -21.76
CA PRO A 372 -5.75 1.38 -20.55
C PRO A 372 -5.62 -0.12 -20.80
N ARG A 373 -6.38 -0.68 -21.77
CA ARG A 373 -6.39 -2.09 -22.17
C ARG A 373 -6.64 -3.13 -21.07
N MET A 374 -7.11 -2.71 -19.91
CA MET A 374 -7.48 -3.60 -18.82
C MET A 374 -8.73 -3.08 -18.11
N ILE A 375 -9.59 -4.01 -17.70
CA ILE A 375 -10.82 -3.75 -16.97
C ILE A 375 -10.84 -4.62 -15.72
N GLY A 376 -11.11 -4.01 -14.57
CA GLY A 376 -11.56 -4.71 -13.37
C GLY A 376 -13.06 -4.98 -13.52
N TYR A 377 -13.47 -6.23 -13.31
CA TYR A 377 -14.85 -6.65 -13.38
C TYR A 377 -15.20 -7.46 -12.15
N ASP A 378 -16.13 -6.97 -11.35
CA ASP A 378 -16.64 -7.67 -10.18
C ASP A 378 -18.17 -7.87 -10.32
N TYR A 379 -18.65 -9.07 -10.07
CA TYR A 379 -20.05 -9.38 -9.86
C TYR A 379 -20.29 -9.66 -8.39
N CYS A 380 -21.12 -8.84 -7.81
CA CYS A 380 -21.33 -8.76 -6.38
C CYS A 380 -22.75 -9.15 -6.00
N THR A 381 -22.88 -10.01 -5.02
CA THR A 381 -24.13 -10.42 -4.39
C THR A 381 -23.95 -10.42 -2.86
N PRO A 382 -25.02 -10.54 -2.06
CA PRO A 382 -24.86 -10.75 -0.62
C PRO A 382 -24.13 -12.04 -0.26
N ASP A 383 -24.22 -13.08 -1.09
CA ASP A 383 -23.65 -14.40 -0.81
C ASP A 383 -22.19 -14.55 -1.25
N TYR A 384 -21.80 -13.86 -2.35
CA TYR A 384 -20.44 -13.95 -2.89
C TYR A 384 -20.06 -12.75 -3.75
N VAL A 385 -18.77 -12.55 -3.92
CA VAL A 385 -18.19 -11.65 -4.91
C VAL A 385 -17.23 -12.43 -5.81
N MET A 386 -17.49 -12.36 -7.12
CA MET A 386 -16.62 -12.89 -8.16
C MET A 386 -15.91 -11.75 -8.87
N GLY A 387 -14.58 -11.77 -8.90
CA GLY A 387 -13.80 -10.69 -9.51
C GLY A 387 -12.74 -11.16 -10.47
N SER A 388 -12.46 -10.33 -11.48
CA SER A 388 -11.43 -10.58 -12.48
C SER A 388 -10.76 -9.29 -12.97
N LEU A 389 -9.59 -9.44 -13.57
CA LEU A 389 -8.91 -8.42 -14.36
C LEU A 389 -8.82 -8.90 -15.79
N LEU A 390 -9.61 -8.29 -16.66
CA LEU A 390 -9.72 -8.63 -18.07
C LEU A 390 -8.74 -7.75 -18.85
N ILE A 391 -7.77 -8.37 -19.51
CA ILE A 391 -6.82 -7.68 -20.39
C ILE A 391 -7.25 -7.89 -21.85
N ASP A 392 -7.09 -6.86 -22.67
CA ASP A 392 -7.27 -6.95 -24.10
C ASP A 392 -6.48 -8.12 -24.69
N PRO A 393 -7.15 -9.11 -25.33
CA PRO A 393 -6.50 -10.30 -25.86
C PRO A 393 -5.57 -10.00 -27.04
N THR A 394 -5.68 -8.84 -27.66
CA THR A 394 -4.83 -8.43 -28.80
C THR A 394 -3.46 -7.91 -28.35
N LEU A 395 -3.30 -7.54 -27.06
CA LEU A 395 -2.00 -7.13 -26.56
C LEU A 395 -1.02 -8.31 -26.61
N PRO A 396 0.20 -8.10 -27.10
CA PRO A 396 1.26 -9.11 -27.01
C PRO A 396 1.45 -9.54 -25.55
N ARG A 397 1.70 -10.84 -25.33
CA ARG A 397 1.88 -11.39 -23.98
C ARG A 397 3.37 -11.61 -23.71
N VAL A 398 3.84 -11.09 -22.58
CA VAL A 398 5.14 -11.42 -22.00
C VAL A 398 4.89 -12.11 -20.69
N SER A 399 5.42 -13.31 -20.54
CA SER A 399 5.43 -13.98 -19.25
C SER A 399 6.45 -13.31 -18.32
N SER A 400 6.08 -13.09 -17.08
CA SER A 400 6.95 -12.40 -16.10
C SER A 400 8.29 -13.12 -15.86
N HIS A 401 8.37 -14.43 -16.12
CA HIS A 401 9.62 -15.19 -16.02
C HIS A 401 10.43 -15.21 -17.33
N LEU A 402 9.87 -14.72 -18.43
CA LEU A 402 10.57 -14.57 -19.70
C LEU A 402 11.35 -13.28 -19.82
N TYR A 403 11.18 -12.37 -18.86
CA TYR A 403 11.97 -11.17 -18.84
C TYR A 403 13.41 -11.53 -18.53
N GLN A 404 14.22 -11.61 -19.56
CA GLN A 404 15.67 -11.77 -19.47
C GLN A 404 16.34 -10.41 -19.68
N GLU A 405 17.45 -10.22 -18.99
CA GLU A 405 18.28 -9.03 -19.16
C GLU A 405 18.60 -8.83 -20.65
N GLY A 406 18.35 -7.61 -21.16
CA GLY A 406 18.59 -7.27 -22.55
C GLY A 406 17.45 -7.53 -23.53
N GLN A 407 16.29 -8.02 -23.09
CA GLN A 407 15.09 -8.07 -23.95
C GLN A 407 14.39 -6.73 -24.00
N ASP A 408 14.23 -6.18 -25.21
CA ASP A 408 13.36 -5.04 -25.46
C ASP A 408 11.90 -5.47 -25.27
N LEU A 409 11.24 -4.95 -24.25
CA LEU A 409 9.79 -5.02 -24.18
C LEU A 409 9.23 -4.05 -25.23
N LEU A 410 8.52 -4.60 -26.19
CA LEU A 410 7.91 -3.80 -27.25
C LEU A 410 6.79 -2.92 -26.69
N GLU A 411 6.58 -1.77 -27.27
CA GLU A 411 5.41 -0.94 -26.98
C GLU A 411 4.12 -1.74 -27.12
N GLY A 412 3.17 -1.49 -26.24
CA GLY A 412 1.88 -2.19 -26.23
C GLY A 412 1.82 -3.43 -25.36
N TYR A 413 2.94 -3.96 -24.87
CA TYR A 413 2.90 -5.06 -23.91
C TYR A 413 2.18 -4.67 -22.60
N PRO A 414 1.47 -5.60 -21.95
CA PRO A 414 0.93 -5.35 -20.62
C PRO A 414 2.06 -5.04 -19.62
N ALA A 415 1.84 -4.10 -18.72
CA ALA A 415 2.76 -3.83 -17.63
C ALA A 415 3.02 -5.09 -16.81
N LEU A 416 4.26 -5.30 -16.37
CA LEU A 416 4.62 -6.50 -15.61
C LEU A 416 3.77 -6.70 -14.36
N THR A 417 3.43 -5.62 -13.67
CA THR A 417 2.57 -5.65 -12.49
C THR A 417 1.15 -6.13 -12.78
N SER A 418 0.64 -5.90 -13.99
CA SER A 418 -0.70 -6.34 -14.41
C SER A 418 -0.72 -7.76 -14.98
N GLN A 419 0.44 -8.35 -15.28
CA GLN A 419 0.51 -9.73 -15.75
C GLN A 419 0.24 -10.74 -14.63
N ASN A 420 0.57 -10.43 -13.38
CA ASN A 420 0.26 -11.23 -12.21
C ASN A 420 -1.18 -10.99 -11.74
N ARG A 421 -2.15 -11.37 -12.56
CA ARG A 421 -3.58 -11.16 -12.31
C ARG A 421 -4.17 -12.33 -11.52
N TYR A 422 -5.04 -11.98 -10.61
CA TYR A 422 -5.80 -12.92 -9.80
C TYR A 422 -7.29 -12.79 -10.13
N HIS A 423 -7.90 -13.92 -10.46
CA HIS A 423 -9.33 -14.07 -10.67
C HIS A 423 -9.88 -15.01 -9.60
N GLY A 424 -11.10 -14.80 -9.14
CA GLY A 424 -11.64 -15.73 -8.15
C GLY A 424 -12.93 -15.26 -7.52
N ILE A 425 -13.37 -16.04 -6.53
CA ILE A 425 -14.60 -15.84 -5.77
C ILE A 425 -14.29 -15.85 -4.30
N VAL A 426 -14.93 -14.97 -3.54
CA VAL A 426 -15.03 -15.04 -2.08
C VAL A 426 -16.50 -15.17 -1.69
N PHE A 427 -16.80 -16.03 -0.70
CA PHE A 427 -18.15 -16.27 -0.22
C PHE A 427 -18.40 -15.61 1.14
N ALA A 428 -19.64 -15.21 1.40
CA ALA A 428 -20.05 -14.58 2.66
C ALA A 428 -19.85 -15.50 3.88
N SER A 429 -19.81 -16.82 3.67
CA SER A 429 -19.64 -17.82 4.75
C SER A 429 -18.29 -17.75 5.47
N GLY A 430 -17.32 -16.98 4.97
CA GLY A 430 -16.05 -16.73 5.66
C GLY A 430 -14.93 -16.27 4.75
N VAL A 431 -13.96 -15.60 5.34
CA VAL A 431 -12.80 -15.03 4.63
C VAL A 431 -11.95 -16.05 3.89
N ASN A 432 -11.98 -17.30 4.33
CA ASN A 432 -11.26 -18.40 3.72
C ASN A 432 -12.13 -19.21 2.73
N ALA A 433 -13.42 -18.89 2.60
CA ALA A 433 -14.31 -19.53 1.66
C ALA A 433 -14.10 -18.92 0.27
N ARG A 434 -13.19 -19.50 -0.51
CA ARG A 434 -12.74 -18.97 -1.81
C ARG A 434 -12.63 -20.04 -2.86
N VAL A 435 -12.78 -19.61 -4.12
CA VAL A 435 -12.48 -20.42 -5.31
C VAL A 435 -11.57 -19.62 -6.24
N VAL A 436 -10.45 -20.21 -6.63
CA VAL A 436 -9.45 -19.57 -7.47
C VAL A 436 -9.06 -20.50 -8.61
N PRO A 437 -9.37 -20.17 -9.87
CA PRO A 437 -8.83 -20.89 -11.01
C PRO A 437 -7.34 -20.58 -11.20
N GLN A 438 -6.53 -21.60 -11.33
CA GLN A 438 -5.08 -21.45 -11.46
C GLN A 438 -4.52 -22.48 -12.45
N CYS A 439 -3.62 -22.05 -13.35
CA CYS A 439 -2.84 -22.98 -14.14
C CYS A 439 -1.77 -23.66 -13.27
N GLU A 440 -1.57 -24.96 -13.43
CA GLU A 440 -0.51 -25.68 -12.76
C GLU A 440 0.88 -25.16 -13.18
N GLY A 441 1.86 -25.21 -12.28
CA GLY A 441 3.20 -24.64 -12.52
C GLY A 441 3.30 -23.14 -12.19
N ILE A 442 2.23 -22.51 -11.78
CA ILE A 442 2.18 -21.10 -11.37
C ILE A 442 2.60 -20.90 -9.89
N ALA A 443 3.09 -21.94 -9.26
CA ALA A 443 3.67 -21.78 -7.93
C ALA A 443 4.65 -20.60 -7.93
N ASN A 444 4.41 -19.62 -7.06
CA ASN A 444 5.14 -18.36 -6.94
C ASN A 444 4.74 -17.22 -7.90
N GLY A 445 3.55 -17.23 -8.47
CA GLY A 445 3.00 -16.07 -9.19
C GLY A 445 3.65 -15.76 -10.55
N LYS A 446 4.41 -16.70 -11.10
CA LYS A 446 5.21 -16.43 -12.30
C LYS A 446 4.44 -16.45 -13.61
N THR A 447 3.21 -16.95 -13.65
CA THR A 447 2.54 -17.26 -14.92
C THR A 447 1.08 -16.82 -15.05
N TYR A 448 0.57 -15.95 -14.17
CA TYR A 448 -0.75 -15.35 -14.35
C TYR A 448 -0.88 -14.58 -15.69
N GLY A 449 0.22 -14.12 -16.26
CA GLY A 449 0.26 -13.53 -17.59
C GLY A 449 -0.09 -14.49 -18.74
N GLU A 450 0.03 -15.80 -18.51
CA GLU A 450 -0.30 -16.85 -19.49
C GLU A 450 -1.77 -17.25 -19.47
N GLN A 451 -2.55 -16.71 -18.55
CA GLN A 451 -3.99 -16.93 -18.48
C GLN A 451 -4.76 -15.84 -19.24
N GLN A 452 -5.79 -16.25 -19.93
CA GLN A 452 -6.82 -15.40 -20.48
C GLN A 452 -8.09 -15.66 -19.71
N ALA A 453 -8.77 -14.60 -19.30
CA ALA A 453 -10.04 -14.67 -18.59
C ALA A 453 -11.09 -13.86 -19.30
N VAL A 454 -12.33 -14.34 -19.23
CA VAL A 454 -13.53 -13.58 -19.55
C VAL A 454 -14.57 -13.82 -18.47
N GLN A 455 -15.25 -12.77 -18.07
CA GLN A 455 -16.30 -12.85 -17.05
C GLN A 455 -17.56 -12.14 -17.54
N HIS A 456 -18.69 -12.77 -17.30
CA HIS A 456 -20.00 -12.16 -17.42
C HIS A 456 -20.83 -12.56 -16.21
N LYS A 457 -21.19 -11.59 -15.38
CA LYS A 457 -21.88 -11.83 -14.09
C LYS A 457 -21.19 -12.96 -13.29
N ASN A 458 -21.92 -14.02 -12.98
CA ASN A 458 -21.51 -15.19 -12.20
C ASN A 458 -20.79 -16.28 -13.01
N VAL A 459 -20.45 -16.02 -14.25
CA VAL A 459 -19.69 -16.94 -15.10
C VAL A 459 -18.30 -16.39 -15.34
N LEU A 460 -17.28 -17.12 -14.91
CA LEU A 460 -15.87 -16.81 -15.15
C LEU A 460 -15.22 -17.98 -15.89
N LEU A 461 -14.76 -17.71 -17.10
CA LEU A 461 -13.98 -18.65 -17.90
C LEU A 461 -12.51 -18.24 -17.86
N VAL A 462 -11.64 -19.17 -17.50
CA VAL A 462 -10.20 -18.96 -17.49
C VAL A 462 -9.56 -20.05 -18.35
N GLN A 463 -8.76 -19.64 -19.31
CA GLN A 463 -8.01 -20.56 -20.15
C GLN A 463 -6.53 -20.19 -20.21
N ARG A 464 -5.71 -21.18 -20.52
CA ARG A 464 -4.32 -20.95 -20.84
C ARG A 464 -4.21 -20.32 -22.22
N HIS A 465 -3.32 -19.35 -22.35
CA HIS A 465 -3.02 -18.77 -23.67
C HIS A 465 -2.35 -19.81 -24.58
N ALA A 466 -2.71 -19.83 -25.86
CA ALA A 466 -2.21 -20.82 -26.83
C ALA A 466 -0.67 -20.87 -26.95
N LYS A 467 0.01 -19.75 -26.66
CA LYS A 467 1.47 -19.63 -26.66
C LYS A 467 2.08 -19.71 -25.26
N ALA A 468 1.32 -20.18 -24.26
CA ALA A 468 1.83 -20.35 -22.91
C ALA A 468 2.96 -21.38 -22.87
N LYS A 469 3.98 -21.10 -22.09
CA LYS A 469 5.13 -22.02 -21.91
C LYS A 469 4.90 -23.02 -20.77
N THR A 470 3.95 -22.76 -19.89
CA THR A 470 3.55 -23.70 -18.84
C THR A 470 2.76 -24.86 -19.42
N THR A 471 3.15 -26.07 -19.03
CA THR A 471 2.60 -27.32 -19.55
C THR A 471 1.67 -28.06 -18.60
N GLY A 472 1.53 -27.60 -17.34
CA GLY A 472 0.68 -28.25 -16.35
C GLY A 472 -0.82 -28.02 -16.57
N ASP A 473 -1.66 -28.76 -15.89
CA ASP A 473 -3.11 -28.67 -16.00
C ASP A 473 -3.68 -27.40 -15.35
N MET A 474 -4.86 -27.01 -15.78
CA MET A 474 -5.65 -26.03 -15.05
C MET A 474 -6.23 -26.71 -13.81
N ARG A 475 -6.13 -26.04 -12.67
CA ARG A 475 -6.73 -26.51 -11.41
C ARG A 475 -7.52 -25.43 -10.74
N VAL A 476 -8.47 -25.83 -9.92
CA VAL A 476 -9.23 -24.93 -9.08
C VAL A 476 -8.76 -25.10 -7.64
N ILE A 477 -8.36 -24.01 -7.02
CA ILE A 477 -7.93 -23.98 -5.62
C ILE A 477 -9.13 -23.57 -4.77
N TRP A 478 -9.41 -24.38 -3.76
CA TRP A 478 -10.48 -24.16 -2.80
C TRP A 478 -9.92 -23.80 -1.46
N GLY A 479 -10.41 -22.73 -0.87
CA GLY A 479 -10.12 -22.35 0.50
C GLY A 479 -11.35 -22.52 1.38
N GLY A 480 -11.11 -22.86 2.65
CA GLY A 480 -12.14 -22.88 3.68
C GLY A 480 -12.61 -24.28 4.08
N LYS A 481 -12.77 -24.45 5.38
CA LYS A 481 -13.28 -25.70 5.98
C LYS A 481 -14.74 -25.91 5.57
N GLY A 482 -15.06 -27.07 5.02
CA GLY A 482 -16.43 -27.43 4.63
C GLY A 482 -16.88 -26.94 3.25
N MET A 483 -16.03 -26.25 2.49
CA MET A 483 -16.38 -25.79 1.13
C MET A 483 -16.68 -26.96 0.18
N ARG A 484 -15.87 -28.03 0.20
CA ARG A 484 -16.08 -29.19 -0.68
C ARG A 484 -17.45 -29.84 -0.56
N SER A 485 -18.04 -29.85 0.65
CA SER A 485 -19.37 -30.46 0.86
C SER A 485 -20.52 -29.64 0.29
N ARG A 486 -20.28 -28.41 -0.14
CA ARG A 486 -21.30 -27.50 -0.70
C ARG A 486 -21.17 -27.33 -2.24
N LEU A 487 -20.20 -28.02 -2.83
CA LEU A 487 -19.92 -27.91 -4.25
C LEU A 487 -20.44 -29.14 -4.96
N THR A 488 -21.13 -28.92 -6.04
CA THR A 488 -21.60 -29.99 -6.91
C THR A 488 -20.76 -29.97 -8.17
N GLU A 489 -19.98 -31.01 -8.33
CA GLU A 489 -19.28 -31.28 -9.59
C GLU A 489 -20.24 -31.99 -10.53
N HIS A 490 -20.46 -31.44 -11.72
CA HIS A 490 -21.32 -32.02 -12.72
C HIS A 490 -20.57 -32.13 -14.03
N SER A 491 -20.24 -33.36 -14.43
CA SER A 491 -19.55 -33.66 -15.70
C SER A 491 -18.24 -32.86 -15.91
N GLY A 492 -17.47 -32.68 -14.82
CA GLY A 492 -16.23 -31.87 -14.83
C GLY A 492 -16.44 -30.35 -14.78
N TRP A 493 -17.68 -29.90 -14.58
CA TRP A 493 -18.04 -28.51 -14.31
C TRP A 493 -18.37 -28.32 -12.82
N LEU A 494 -17.91 -27.23 -12.26
CA LEU A 494 -18.13 -26.86 -10.86
C LEU A 494 -19.18 -25.77 -10.75
#